data_bec16836a6045a057b68d9bc8df25ed8
#
_entry.id   bec16836a6045a057b68d9bc8df25ed8
#
_cell.length_a   1.000
_cell.length_b   1.000
_cell.length_c   1.000
_cell.angle_alpha   90.00
_cell.angle_beta   90.00
_cell.angle_gamma   90.00
#
_symmetry.space_group_name_H-M   'P 1'
#
loop_
_entity.id
_entity.type
_entity.pdbx_description
1 polymer ?
#
loop_
_entity_poly.entity_id
_entity_poly.type
_entity_poly.pdbx_seq_one_letter_code
_entity_poly.pdbx_strand_id
1 'polypeptide(L)'
;TDEIDARTDLTDEEKTAAKAEAKKKADAAKDAIDNATTNAEVEQAKTAGTTKVDSVNPTAIAKPKAKKAIDEALKAKNDEIDARTDLTDEEKTVAKEEAKAKADAAKEAIDKATTNAKVEQAKANGTTEVNNVNPTPVAKPEAKKVIDNALKAKNDEIDARTDLTDEEKAKAKEEAKAKADAAKEAIDNATTNEGVEQAKAN
;
A
#
# COMPACT_ATOMS: atom_id res chain seq x y z
N THR A 1 -29.61 -21.04 -9.12
CA THR A 1 -28.23 -21.52 -8.80
C THR A 1 -27.23 -21.02 -9.81
N ASP A 2 -27.55 -21.02 -11.09
CA ASP A 2 -26.61 -20.63 -12.17
C ASP A 2 -26.13 -19.19 -12.05
N GLU A 3 -27.03 -18.26 -11.68
CA GLU A 3 -26.66 -16.85 -11.40
C GLU A 3 -25.67 -16.73 -10.24
N ILE A 4 -25.84 -17.51 -9.17
CA ILE A 4 -24.90 -17.53 -8.03
C ILE A 4 -23.55 -18.11 -8.47
N ASP A 5 -23.55 -19.15 -9.30
CA ASP A 5 -22.32 -19.78 -9.81
C ASP A 5 -21.53 -18.85 -10.72
N ALA A 6 -22.21 -18.03 -11.51
CA ALA A 6 -21.59 -17.05 -12.39
C ALA A 6 -20.95 -15.84 -11.66
N ARG A 7 -21.24 -15.62 -10.38
CA ARG A 7 -20.69 -14.51 -9.58
C ARG A 7 -19.19 -14.71 -9.33
N THR A 8 -18.34 -13.78 -9.78
CA THR A 8 -16.89 -13.80 -9.58
C THR A 8 -16.44 -13.05 -8.32
N ASP A 9 -17.30 -12.22 -7.78
CA ASP A 9 -17.08 -11.47 -6.55
C ASP A 9 -17.27 -12.30 -5.26
N LEU A 10 -17.93 -13.46 -5.37
CA LEU A 10 -18.18 -14.38 -4.27
C LEU A 10 -17.10 -15.46 -4.18
N THR A 11 -16.81 -15.90 -2.96
CA THR A 11 -16.04 -17.12 -2.72
C THR A 11 -16.92 -18.37 -2.86
N ASP A 12 -16.29 -19.54 -2.97
CA ASP A 12 -16.99 -20.82 -3.07
C ASP A 12 -17.85 -21.11 -1.84
N GLU A 13 -17.39 -20.68 -0.66
CA GLU A 13 -18.12 -20.78 0.59
C GLU A 13 -19.36 -19.86 0.60
N GLU A 14 -19.23 -18.61 0.12
CA GLU A 14 -20.35 -17.68 0.00
C GLU A 14 -21.39 -18.17 -1.02
N LYS A 15 -20.95 -18.74 -2.14
CA LYS A 15 -21.83 -19.39 -3.13
C LYS A 15 -22.54 -20.59 -2.54
N THR A 16 -21.84 -21.42 -1.78
CA THR A 16 -22.41 -22.62 -1.13
C THR A 16 -23.48 -22.21 -0.12
N ALA A 17 -23.23 -21.21 0.70
CA ALA A 17 -24.21 -20.70 1.66
C ALA A 17 -25.47 -20.14 0.96
N ALA A 18 -25.30 -19.35 -0.11
CA ALA A 18 -26.42 -18.80 -0.89
C ALA A 18 -27.25 -19.89 -1.57
N LYS A 19 -26.61 -20.93 -2.13
CA LYS A 19 -27.31 -22.07 -2.72
C LYS A 19 -28.09 -22.87 -1.67
N ALA A 20 -27.53 -23.06 -0.47
CA ALA A 20 -28.22 -23.71 0.63
C ALA A 20 -29.46 -22.90 1.07
N GLU A 21 -29.35 -21.57 1.12
CA GLU A 21 -30.51 -20.71 1.39
C GLU A 21 -31.59 -20.81 0.30
N ALA A 22 -31.18 -20.74 -0.97
CA ALA A 22 -32.10 -20.90 -2.09
C ALA A 22 -32.82 -22.27 -2.06
N LYS A 23 -32.07 -23.35 -1.78
CA LYS A 23 -32.64 -24.69 -1.61
C LYS A 23 -33.65 -24.76 -0.46
N LYS A 24 -33.32 -24.19 0.68
CA LYS A 24 -34.26 -24.15 1.83
C LYS A 24 -35.56 -23.45 1.50
N LYS A 25 -35.49 -22.31 0.77
CA LYS A 25 -36.71 -21.60 0.32
C LYS A 25 -37.50 -22.38 -0.71
N ALA A 26 -36.82 -23.09 -1.63
CA ALA A 26 -37.47 -23.98 -2.60
C ALA A 26 -38.16 -25.16 -1.93
N ASP A 27 -37.52 -25.82 -0.96
CA ASP A 27 -38.10 -26.96 -0.23
C ASP A 27 -39.35 -26.51 0.57
N ALA A 28 -39.27 -25.36 1.26
CA ALA A 28 -40.44 -24.76 1.93
C ALA A 28 -41.60 -24.41 0.98
N ALA A 29 -41.28 -23.98 -0.24
CA ALA A 29 -42.29 -23.70 -1.26
C ALA A 29 -42.98 -25.00 -1.75
N LYS A 30 -42.21 -26.08 -1.94
CA LYS A 30 -42.74 -27.41 -2.29
C LYS A 30 -43.67 -27.96 -1.17
N ASP A 31 -43.24 -27.86 0.08
CA ASP A 31 -44.06 -28.27 1.23
C ASP A 31 -45.40 -27.46 1.26
N ALA A 32 -45.35 -26.15 0.94
CA ALA A 32 -46.54 -25.35 0.87
C ALA A 32 -47.47 -25.76 -0.28
N ILE A 33 -46.93 -26.16 -1.43
CA ILE A 33 -47.69 -26.73 -2.55
C ILE A 33 -48.33 -28.08 -2.17
N ASP A 34 -47.56 -28.97 -1.53
CA ASP A 34 -48.05 -30.30 -1.12
C ASP A 34 -49.15 -30.22 -0.07
N ASN A 35 -49.14 -29.18 0.76
CA ASN A 35 -50.20 -28.93 1.77
C ASN A 35 -51.38 -28.15 1.23
N ALA A 36 -51.34 -27.61 0.00
CA ALA A 36 -52.45 -26.88 -0.61
C ALA A 36 -53.62 -27.82 -0.96
N THR A 37 -54.83 -27.36 -0.70
CA THR A 37 -56.06 -28.16 -0.92
C THR A 37 -56.87 -27.73 -2.13
N THR A 38 -56.59 -26.53 -2.67
CA THR A 38 -57.22 -26.00 -3.87
C THR A 38 -56.22 -25.56 -4.94
N ASN A 39 -56.65 -25.54 -6.21
CA ASN A 39 -55.80 -25.05 -7.31
C ASN A 39 -55.36 -23.59 -7.10
N ALA A 40 -56.18 -22.77 -6.49
CA ALA A 40 -55.84 -21.37 -6.18
C ALA A 40 -54.69 -21.28 -5.15
N GLU A 41 -54.74 -22.14 -4.10
CA GLU A 41 -53.67 -22.20 -3.11
C GLU A 41 -52.36 -22.77 -3.69
N VAL A 42 -52.43 -23.72 -4.61
CA VAL A 42 -51.26 -24.27 -5.34
C VAL A 42 -50.59 -23.15 -6.15
N GLU A 43 -51.35 -22.36 -6.93
CA GLU A 43 -50.80 -21.26 -7.72
C GLU A 43 -50.24 -20.12 -6.84
N GLN A 44 -50.87 -19.86 -5.71
CA GLN A 44 -50.38 -18.88 -4.74
C GLN A 44 -49.05 -19.34 -4.10
N ALA A 45 -48.97 -20.58 -3.67
CA ALA A 45 -47.77 -21.18 -3.07
C ALA A 45 -46.61 -21.22 -4.07
N LYS A 46 -46.89 -21.58 -5.33
CA LYS A 46 -45.92 -21.55 -6.45
C LYS A 46 -45.38 -20.16 -6.68
N THR A 47 -46.22 -19.15 -6.84
CA THR A 47 -45.82 -17.77 -7.10
C THR A 47 -44.99 -17.21 -5.93
N ALA A 48 -45.47 -17.40 -4.69
CA ALA A 48 -44.76 -16.95 -3.50
C ALA A 48 -43.43 -17.65 -3.34
N GLY A 49 -43.37 -18.94 -3.64
CA GLY A 49 -42.14 -19.76 -3.58
C GLY A 49 -41.11 -19.30 -4.58
N THR A 50 -41.50 -19.10 -5.84
CA THR A 50 -40.61 -18.59 -6.90
C THR A 50 -40.04 -17.22 -6.51
N THR A 51 -40.86 -16.31 -6.06
CA THR A 51 -40.40 -14.97 -5.60
C THR A 51 -39.40 -15.07 -4.44
N LYS A 52 -39.63 -15.96 -3.48
CA LYS A 52 -38.70 -16.17 -2.37
C LYS A 52 -37.34 -16.73 -2.82
N VAL A 53 -37.35 -17.67 -3.76
CA VAL A 53 -36.10 -18.24 -4.33
C VAL A 53 -35.34 -17.17 -5.12
N ASP A 54 -36.05 -16.44 -5.98
CA ASP A 54 -35.45 -15.39 -6.83
C ASP A 54 -34.91 -14.22 -6.00
N SER A 55 -35.45 -14.01 -4.80
CA SER A 55 -34.96 -12.98 -3.86
C SER A 55 -33.61 -13.31 -3.20
N VAL A 56 -33.05 -14.51 -3.39
CA VAL A 56 -31.75 -14.86 -2.83
C VAL A 56 -30.65 -14.17 -3.61
N ASN A 57 -30.12 -13.12 -3.01
CA ASN A 57 -29.02 -12.32 -3.59
C ASN A 57 -27.89 -12.21 -2.57
N PRO A 58 -26.87 -13.11 -2.65
CA PRO A 58 -25.76 -13.10 -1.72
C PRO A 58 -24.91 -11.83 -1.84
N THR A 59 -24.49 -11.29 -0.71
CA THR A 59 -23.56 -10.16 -0.64
C THR A 59 -22.14 -10.68 -0.51
N ALA A 60 -21.24 -10.19 -1.37
CA ALA A 60 -19.82 -10.47 -1.25
C ALA A 60 -19.25 -9.77 0.00
N ILE A 61 -18.55 -10.50 0.85
CA ILE A 61 -17.98 -10.01 2.11
C ILE A 61 -16.47 -10.22 2.15
N ALA A 62 -16.01 -11.41 1.83
CA ALA A 62 -14.62 -11.79 2.01
C ALA A 62 -13.64 -10.96 1.19
N LYS A 63 -13.87 -10.84 -0.11
CA LYS A 63 -13.00 -10.07 -1.02
C LYS A 63 -13.01 -8.56 -0.74
N PRO A 64 -14.17 -7.89 -0.59
CA PRO A 64 -14.21 -6.47 -0.23
C PRO A 64 -13.52 -6.16 1.10
N LYS A 65 -13.70 -7.01 2.12
CA LYS A 65 -13.04 -6.88 3.42
C LYS A 65 -11.52 -7.00 3.29
N ALA A 66 -11.05 -7.98 2.52
CA ALA A 66 -9.62 -8.17 2.27
C ALA A 66 -9.00 -6.99 1.51
N LYS A 67 -9.66 -6.48 0.47
CA LYS A 67 -9.20 -5.31 -0.28
C LYS A 67 -9.12 -4.06 0.59
N LYS A 68 -10.11 -3.86 1.47
CA LYS A 68 -10.09 -2.74 2.42
C LYS A 68 -8.85 -2.80 3.33
N ALA A 69 -8.47 -3.99 3.80
CA ALA A 69 -7.26 -4.16 4.61
C ALA A 69 -5.97 -3.81 3.82
N ILE A 70 -5.92 -4.11 2.51
CA ILE A 70 -4.83 -3.69 1.64
C ILE A 70 -4.79 -2.16 1.49
N ASP A 71 -5.95 -1.51 1.32
CA ASP A 71 -6.03 -0.05 1.23
C ASP A 71 -5.57 0.63 2.53
N GLU A 72 -5.93 0.07 3.67
CA GLU A 72 -5.49 0.55 4.99
C GLU A 72 -3.98 0.39 5.17
N ALA A 73 -3.40 -0.75 4.74
CA ALA A 73 -1.95 -0.97 4.76
C ALA A 73 -1.21 0.01 3.84
N LEU A 74 -1.73 0.23 2.62
CA LEU A 74 -1.16 1.21 1.68
C LEU A 74 -1.18 2.62 2.25
N LYS A 75 -2.32 3.01 2.86
CA LYS A 75 -2.42 4.33 3.48
C LYS A 75 -1.39 4.49 4.60
N ALA A 76 -1.30 3.51 5.50
CA ALA A 76 -0.33 3.54 6.59
C ALA A 76 1.11 3.61 6.08
N LYS A 77 1.45 2.87 5.02
CA LYS A 77 2.79 2.91 4.39
C LYS A 77 3.06 4.28 3.75
N ASN A 78 2.09 4.86 3.07
CA ASN A 78 2.23 6.20 2.50
C ASN A 78 2.46 7.26 3.60
N ASP A 79 1.71 7.19 4.70
CA ASP A 79 1.88 8.09 5.85
C ASP A 79 3.29 7.92 6.48
N GLU A 80 3.80 6.69 6.57
CA GLU A 80 5.17 6.38 7.03
C GLU A 80 6.22 6.99 6.10
N ILE A 81 6.08 6.81 4.77
CA ILE A 81 7.00 7.38 3.78
C ILE A 81 6.96 8.92 3.83
N ASP A 82 5.78 9.52 3.95
CA ASP A 82 5.62 10.97 4.03
C ASP A 82 6.30 11.57 5.27
N ALA A 83 6.31 10.86 6.39
CA ALA A 83 6.96 11.26 7.62
C ALA A 83 8.51 11.20 7.55
N ARG A 84 9.10 10.54 6.55
CA ARG A 84 10.56 10.44 6.38
C ARG A 84 11.15 11.80 6.01
N THR A 85 12.09 12.28 6.81
CA THR A 85 12.81 13.56 6.56
C THR A 85 14.15 13.36 5.84
N ASP A 86 14.64 12.14 5.80
CA ASP A 86 15.87 11.74 5.12
C ASP A 86 15.70 11.52 3.61
N LEU A 87 14.44 11.46 3.13
CA LEU A 87 14.08 11.30 1.72
C LEU A 87 13.71 12.64 1.08
N THR A 88 13.99 12.78 -0.21
CA THR A 88 13.42 13.85 -1.02
C THR A 88 11.99 13.52 -1.47
N ASP A 89 11.25 14.52 -1.95
CA ASP A 89 9.88 14.34 -2.43
C ASP A 89 9.82 13.40 -3.63
N GLU A 90 10.86 13.41 -4.49
CA GLU A 90 10.99 12.50 -5.61
C GLU A 90 11.22 11.05 -5.15
N GLU A 91 12.08 10.84 -4.16
CA GLU A 91 12.31 9.51 -3.56
C GLU A 91 11.06 8.97 -2.87
N LYS A 92 10.32 9.84 -2.15
CA LYS A 92 9.01 9.48 -1.57
C LYS A 92 8.00 9.11 -2.63
N THR A 93 7.96 9.84 -3.75
CA THR A 93 7.04 9.56 -4.86
C THR A 93 7.31 8.17 -5.44
N VAL A 94 8.56 7.84 -5.73
CA VAL A 94 8.94 6.50 -6.24
C VAL A 94 8.56 5.40 -5.26
N ALA A 95 8.81 5.60 -3.96
CA ALA A 95 8.47 4.61 -2.93
C ALA A 95 6.95 4.40 -2.79
N LYS A 96 6.15 5.46 -2.89
CA LYS A 96 4.68 5.35 -2.87
C LYS A 96 4.13 4.68 -4.12
N GLU A 97 4.73 4.90 -5.29
CA GLU A 97 4.38 4.20 -6.53
C GLU A 97 4.68 2.70 -6.41
N GLU A 98 5.81 2.32 -5.79
CA GLU A 98 6.12 0.92 -5.50
C GLU A 98 5.10 0.31 -4.54
N ALA A 99 4.79 0.98 -3.43
CA ALA A 99 3.79 0.51 -2.46
C ALA A 99 2.41 0.34 -3.11
N LYS A 100 2.01 1.28 -3.97
CA LYS A 100 0.78 1.20 -4.74
C LYS A 100 0.77 0.00 -5.69
N ALA A 101 1.85 -0.24 -6.41
CA ALA A 101 1.95 -1.40 -7.31
C ALA A 101 1.81 -2.73 -6.56
N LYS A 102 2.41 -2.84 -5.35
CA LYS A 102 2.26 -4.01 -4.47
C LYS A 102 0.80 -4.16 -4.00
N ALA A 103 0.14 -3.08 -3.62
CA ALA A 103 -1.25 -3.09 -3.22
C ALA A 103 -2.19 -3.49 -4.36
N ASP A 104 -1.96 -2.97 -5.56
CA ASP A 104 -2.77 -3.31 -6.75
C ASP A 104 -2.61 -4.80 -7.12
N ALA A 105 -1.39 -5.33 -7.09
CA ALA A 105 -1.13 -6.76 -7.30
C ALA A 105 -1.81 -7.65 -6.24
N ALA A 106 -1.82 -7.21 -4.98
CA ALA A 106 -2.52 -7.91 -3.91
C ALA A 106 -4.04 -7.94 -4.12
N LYS A 107 -4.63 -6.83 -4.53
CA LYS A 107 -6.07 -6.74 -4.86
C LYS A 107 -6.43 -7.63 -6.04
N GLU A 108 -5.58 -7.71 -7.07
CA GLU A 108 -5.77 -8.60 -8.19
C GLU A 108 -5.72 -10.08 -7.76
N ALA A 109 -4.79 -10.45 -6.85
CA ALA A 109 -4.72 -11.79 -6.28
C ALA A 109 -5.98 -12.12 -5.46
N ILE A 110 -6.52 -11.16 -4.70
CA ILE A 110 -7.78 -11.30 -3.97
C ILE A 110 -8.94 -11.54 -4.95
N ASP A 111 -9.00 -10.80 -6.06
CA ASP A 111 -10.06 -10.97 -7.07
C ASP A 111 -10.03 -12.36 -7.72
N LYS A 112 -8.85 -12.89 -7.98
CA LYS A 112 -8.66 -14.25 -8.55
C LYS A 112 -8.87 -15.37 -7.54
N ALA A 113 -8.88 -15.09 -6.24
CA ALA A 113 -9.08 -16.10 -5.20
C ALA A 113 -10.51 -16.65 -5.25
N THR A 114 -10.64 -17.97 -5.15
CA THR A 114 -11.95 -18.65 -5.21
C THR A 114 -12.47 -19.06 -3.84
N THR A 115 -11.61 -19.21 -2.83
CA THR A 115 -11.99 -19.63 -1.48
C THR A 115 -11.64 -18.58 -0.43
N ASN A 116 -12.31 -18.59 0.71
CA ASN A 116 -11.99 -17.71 1.84
C ASN A 116 -10.52 -17.86 2.28
N ALA A 117 -10.00 -19.08 2.32
CA ALA A 117 -8.61 -19.34 2.69
C ALA A 117 -7.62 -18.67 1.72
N LYS A 118 -7.88 -18.75 0.39
CA LYS A 118 -7.05 -18.07 -0.62
C LYS A 118 -7.17 -16.55 -0.54
N VAL A 119 -8.36 -16.02 -0.23
CA VAL A 119 -8.57 -14.57 -0.01
C VAL A 119 -7.73 -14.09 1.18
N GLU A 120 -7.78 -14.80 2.31
CA GLU A 120 -6.99 -14.45 3.51
C GLU A 120 -5.48 -14.56 3.25
N GLN A 121 -5.03 -15.59 2.50
CA GLN A 121 -3.63 -15.72 2.11
C GLN A 121 -3.17 -14.56 1.21
N ALA A 122 -3.96 -14.20 0.20
CA ALA A 122 -3.65 -13.09 -0.70
C ALA A 122 -3.60 -11.75 0.06
N LYS A 123 -4.53 -11.54 1.00
CA LYS A 123 -4.52 -10.39 1.91
C LYS A 123 -3.25 -10.34 2.77
N ALA A 124 -2.90 -11.44 3.43
CA ALA A 124 -1.73 -11.50 4.29
C ALA A 124 -0.42 -11.24 3.52
N ASN A 125 -0.26 -11.89 2.37
CA ASN A 125 0.89 -11.69 1.50
C ASN A 125 0.96 -10.25 1.01
N GLY A 126 -0.16 -9.70 0.52
CA GLY A 126 -0.22 -8.33 0.01
C GLY A 126 0.08 -7.28 1.08
N THR A 127 -0.46 -7.43 2.27
CA THR A 127 -0.14 -6.55 3.41
C THR A 127 1.35 -6.58 3.73
N THR A 128 1.95 -7.77 3.74
CA THR A 128 3.40 -7.94 3.96
C THR A 128 4.22 -7.26 2.87
N GLU A 129 3.87 -7.44 1.60
CA GLU A 129 4.57 -6.83 0.47
C GLU A 129 4.50 -5.29 0.52
N VAL A 130 3.34 -4.72 0.82
CA VAL A 130 3.18 -3.27 1.00
C VAL A 130 4.01 -2.76 2.17
N ASN A 131 3.98 -3.44 3.32
CA ASN A 131 4.72 -3.04 4.52
C ASN A 131 6.23 -3.14 4.34
N ASN A 132 6.71 -4.04 3.49
CA ASN A 132 8.14 -4.24 3.22
C ASN A 132 8.74 -3.16 2.31
N VAL A 133 7.94 -2.28 1.72
CA VAL A 133 8.47 -1.14 0.96
C VAL A 133 9.23 -0.22 1.92
N ASN A 134 10.53 -0.15 1.73
CA ASN A 134 11.44 0.62 2.58
C ASN A 134 12.46 1.34 1.70
N PRO A 135 12.16 2.59 1.27
CA PRO A 135 13.07 3.34 0.42
C PRO A 135 14.38 3.67 1.12
N THR A 136 15.48 3.54 0.39
CA THR A 136 16.81 3.94 0.84
C THR A 136 17.08 5.36 0.38
N PRO A 137 17.43 6.30 1.27
CA PRO A 137 17.81 7.65 0.88
C PRO A 137 19.13 7.63 0.10
N VAL A 138 19.19 8.35 -0.99
CA VAL A 138 20.36 8.45 -1.89
C VAL A 138 20.82 9.88 -2.03
N ALA A 139 19.92 10.80 -2.37
CA ALA A 139 20.28 12.18 -2.74
C ALA A 139 21.02 12.93 -1.62
N LYS A 140 20.48 12.94 -0.40
CA LYS A 140 21.10 13.65 0.73
C LYS A 140 22.41 13.01 1.18
N PRO A 141 22.53 11.69 1.37
CA PRO A 141 23.79 11.04 1.73
C PRO A 141 24.90 11.26 0.69
N GLU A 142 24.57 11.18 -0.60
CA GLU A 142 25.56 11.42 -1.66
C GLU A 142 26.01 12.87 -1.68
N ALA A 143 25.09 13.84 -1.55
CA ALA A 143 25.44 15.25 -1.46
C ALA A 143 26.35 15.55 -0.26
N LYS A 144 26.05 15.01 0.92
CA LYS A 144 26.90 15.16 2.11
C LYS A 144 28.28 14.59 1.92
N LYS A 145 28.39 13.44 1.25
CA LYS A 145 29.69 12.83 0.92
C LYS A 145 30.53 13.73 0.02
N VAL A 146 29.91 14.43 -0.92
CA VAL A 146 30.61 15.42 -1.75
C VAL A 146 31.14 16.57 -0.89
N ILE A 147 30.37 17.08 0.05
CA ILE A 147 30.80 18.13 0.99
C ILE A 147 31.97 17.64 1.88
N ASP A 148 31.89 16.40 2.40
CA ASP A 148 32.99 15.83 3.20
C ASP A 148 34.28 15.71 2.41
N ASN A 149 34.21 15.29 1.15
CA ASN A 149 35.36 15.20 0.25
C ASN A 149 35.94 16.59 -0.05
N ALA A 150 35.10 17.59 -0.28
CA ALA A 150 35.52 18.98 -0.50
C ALA A 150 36.21 19.57 0.74
N LEU A 151 35.64 19.33 1.93
CA LEU A 151 36.24 19.76 3.21
C LEU A 151 37.62 19.10 3.42
N LYS A 152 37.71 17.81 3.15
CA LYS A 152 39.00 17.09 3.26
C LYS A 152 40.04 17.70 2.30
N ALA A 153 39.69 17.88 1.04
CA ALA A 153 40.59 18.47 0.05
C ALA A 153 41.02 19.89 0.45
N LYS A 154 40.09 20.70 1.00
CA LYS A 154 40.41 22.02 1.50
C LYS A 154 41.33 21.99 2.71
N ASN A 155 41.14 21.09 3.62
CA ASN A 155 42.04 20.93 4.76
C ASN A 155 43.43 20.48 4.34
N ASP A 156 43.57 19.56 3.38
CA ASP A 156 44.84 19.12 2.81
C ASP A 156 45.55 20.29 2.10
N GLU A 157 44.81 21.14 1.36
CA GLU A 157 45.35 22.37 0.75
C GLU A 157 45.87 23.36 1.80
N ILE A 158 45.10 23.59 2.87
CA ILE A 158 45.51 24.50 3.97
C ILE A 158 46.77 23.93 4.66
N ASP A 159 46.83 22.63 4.91
CA ASP A 159 48.03 22.00 5.54
C ASP A 159 49.27 22.13 4.69
N ALA A 160 49.15 22.08 3.37
CA ALA A 160 50.26 22.24 2.44
C ALA A 160 50.79 23.69 2.33
N ARG A 161 50.08 24.70 2.86
CA ARG A 161 50.51 26.11 2.85
C ARG A 161 51.71 26.32 3.76
N THR A 162 52.80 26.83 3.24
CA THR A 162 54.04 27.11 3.98
C THR A 162 54.14 28.57 4.43
N ASP A 163 53.29 29.43 3.93
CA ASP A 163 53.18 30.86 4.23
C ASP A 163 52.24 31.19 5.42
N LEU A 164 51.56 30.19 5.98
CA LEU A 164 50.65 30.32 7.12
C LEU A 164 51.25 29.71 8.38
N THR A 165 50.97 30.38 9.52
CA THR A 165 51.26 29.84 10.85
C THR A 165 50.25 28.72 11.22
N ASP A 166 50.57 27.92 12.25
CA ASP A 166 49.66 26.85 12.72
C ASP A 166 48.31 27.43 13.22
N GLU A 167 48.33 28.59 13.87
CA GLU A 167 47.12 29.28 14.32
C GLU A 167 46.26 29.77 13.12
N GLU A 168 46.86 30.30 12.06
CA GLU A 168 46.17 30.71 10.85
C GLU A 168 45.56 29.53 10.11
N LYS A 169 46.32 28.41 10.02
CA LYS A 169 45.78 27.13 9.46
C LYS A 169 44.62 26.62 10.25
N ALA A 170 44.71 26.61 11.59
CA ALA A 170 43.62 26.16 12.46
C ALA A 170 42.35 26.98 12.25
N LYS A 171 42.49 28.33 12.20
CA LYS A 171 41.35 29.22 11.92
C LYS A 171 40.75 29.01 10.54
N ALA A 172 41.57 28.83 9.49
CA ALA A 172 41.09 28.58 8.14
C ALA A 172 40.34 27.25 8.02
N LYS A 173 40.80 26.18 8.72
CA LYS A 173 40.12 24.92 8.79
C LYS A 173 38.80 25.01 9.56
N GLU A 174 38.74 25.76 10.65
CA GLU A 174 37.51 26.01 11.40
C GLU A 174 36.46 26.73 10.54
N GLU A 175 36.86 27.72 9.76
CA GLU A 175 35.98 28.41 8.80
C GLU A 175 35.49 27.46 7.70
N ALA A 176 36.38 26.63 7.15
CA ALA A 176 36.00 25.63 6.15
C ALA A 176 35.02 24.60 6.71
N LYS A 177 35.26 24.14 7.95
CA LYS A 177 34.35 23.21 8.66
C LYS A 177 32.98 23.85 8.89
N ALA A 178 32.92 25.09 9.34
CA ALA A 178 31.67 25.82 9.59
C ALA A 178 30.83 25.93 8.29
N LYS A 179 31.48 26.21 7.14
CA LYS A 179 30.81 26.25 5.83
C LYS A 179 30.31 24.86 5.43
N ALA A 180 31.11 23.81 5.63
CA ALA A 180 30.68 22.44 5.35
C ALA A 180 29.50 22.01 6.22
N ASP A 181 29.51 22.35 7.50
CA ASP A 181 28.42 22.03 8.43
C ASP A 181 27.12 22.79 8.02
N ALA A 182 27.22 24.05 7.65
CA ALA A 182 26.07 24.83 7.15
C ALA A 182 25.50 24.25 5.84
N ALA A 183 26.38 23.83 4.91
CA ALA A 183 25.92 23.17 3.67
C ALA A 183 25.21 21.84 3.96
N LYS A 184 25.73 21.02 4.90
CA LYS A 184 25.08 19.78 5.30
C LYS A 184 23.73 20.02 5.97
N GLU A 185 23.61 21.05 6.80
CA GLU A 185 22.33 21.44 7.39
C GLU A 185 21.33 21.88 6.31
N ALA A 186 21.76 22.64 5.32
CA ALA A 186 20.92 23.01 4.18
C ALA A 186 20.47 21.79 3.37
N ILE A 187 21.36 20.80 3.18
CA ILE A 187 21.02 19.51 2.54
C ILE A 187 19.97 18.76 3.36
N ASP A 188 20.11 18.70 4.69
CA ASP A 188 19.13 18.03 5.57
C ASP A 188 17.75 18.68 5.51
N ASN A 189 17.70 20.02 5.40
CA ASN A 189 16.47 20.79 5.31
C ASN A 189 15.84 20.80 3.91
N ALA A 190 16.59 20.42 2.86
CA ALA A 190 16.05 20.35 1.50
C ALA A 190 15.00 19.23 1.37
N THR A 191 13.91 19.51 0.66
CA THR A 191 12.82 18.54 0.44
C THR A 191 12.83 17.94 -0.96
N THR A 192 13.52 18.57 -1.93
CA THR A 192 13.59 18.11 -3.31
C THR A 192 15.01 17.79 -3.73
N ASN A 193 15.18 16.98 -4.78
CA ASN A 193 16.49 16.69 -5.36
C ASN A 193 17.18 17.99 -5.83
N GLU A 194 16.44 18.91 -6.45
CA GLU A 194 16.98 20.21 -6.86
C GLU A 194 17.48 21.03 -5.66
N GLY A 195 16.70 21.06 -4.57
CA GLY A 195 17.09 21.73 -3.33
C GLY A 195 18.37 21.14 -2.72
N VAL A 196 18.53 19.81 -2.76
CA VAL A 196 19.76 19.11 -2.34
C VAL A 196 20.96 19.52 -3.20
N GLU A 197 20.79 19.57 -4.53
CA GLU A 197 21.86 19.98 -5.44
C GLU A 197 22.26 21.46 -5.24
N GLN A 198 21.28 22.35 -5.03
CA GLN A 198 21.56 23.76 -4.72
C GLN A 198 22.32 23.92 -3.38
N ALA A 199 21.89 23.18 -2.35
CA ALA A 199 22.56 23.22 -1.04
C ALA A 199 23.99 22.65 -1.10
N LYS A 200 24.25 21.68 -1.96
CA LYS A 200 25.58 21.11 -2.22
C LYS A 200 26.51 22.09 -2.95
N ALA A 201 25.97 22.95 -3.81
CA ALA A 201 26.74 23.88 -4.65
C ALA A 201 27.16 25.18 -3.92
N ASN A 202 26.49 25.54 -2.83
CA ASN A 202 26.74 26.75 -2.04
C ASN A 202 27.83 26.52 -0.97
#